data_a662fffcdeeaadfb9fb3f0d283f96457
#
_entry.id   a662fffcdeeaadfb9fb3f0d283f96457
#
_cell.length_a   1.000
_cell.length_b   1.000
_cell.length_c   1.000
_cell.angle_alpha   90.00
_cell.angle_beta   90.00
_cell.angle_gamma   90.00
#
_symmetry.space_group_name_H-M   'P 1'
#
loop_
_entity.id
_entity.type
_entity.pdbx_description
1 polymer ?
#
loop_
_entity_poly.entity_id
_entity_poly.type
_entity_poly.pdbx_seq_one_letter_code
_entity_poly.pdbx_strand_id
1 'polypeptide(L)'
;DAEGLVVYDTSANLMVVSKLLRDTRINLELVSSGKEALDKTLENFYHVILMDHKMPGMDGIECMHAIRAQVGGQCQDSKIIALTANAGSDTKEMYFREGFDGYLMKPVTGEELENTVYHALPKNIVTVTGTAQELAEESTAWVREHKKKQRIKVTTDSVADIPAEFLEQYDIAMIPHMVKTSHGLFKDGLEIETSGLISYMEGSDESVETLAPSVEEYSNFFSKQLDEANNVIHISISSRILNSGYTAAKKAAADFGNVTVIDSGHLSSSQGLMAVVAARFADEGKDVESISVGLETLKKRVHTSFIVESLDYLVRQKYVSEQGGYLADVFMAHPVLVLKKGKMVLSRFYFGSRERAWKKYIADIFRVSGSIDHRFMFIVHAGMTTRDLERVRELVEEKMEFDKIFIQKASPAIAASCGP
;
A
#
# COMPACT_ATOMS: atom_id res chain seq x y z
N ASP A 1 -1.82 -37.92 12.85
CA ASP A 1 -0.51 -37.34 13.09
C ASP A 1 -0.13 -36.56 11.82
N ALA A 2 0.54 -35.41 11.98
CA ALA A 2 1.00 -34.58 10.87
C ALA A 2 2.32 -35.12 10.31
N GLU A 3 2.43 -35.26 8.98
CA GLU A 3 3.62 -35.73 8.29
C GLU A 3 4.31 -34.55 7.61
N GLY A 4 5.62 -34.42 7.83
CA GLY A 4 6.45 -33.35 7.25
C GLY A 4 7.72 -33.90 6.58
N LEU A 5 8.14 -33.28 5.49
CA LEU A 5 9.40 -33.54 4.80
C LEU A 5 10.33 -32.35 4.94
N VAL A 6 11.56 -32.58 5.31
CA VAL A 6 12.61 -31.54 5.36
C VAL A 6 13.70 -31.87 4.33
N VAL A 7 13.89 -30.95 3.40
CA VAL A 7 14.85 -31.09 2.29
C VAL A 7 15.98 -30.07 2.48
N TYR A 8 17.19 -30.56 2.76
CA TYR A 8 18.34 -29.72 3.03
C TYR A 8 19.65 -30.42 2.61
N ASP A 9 20.55 -29.74 1.94
CA ASP A 9 21.79 -30.33 1.41
C ASP A 9 22.84 -30.71 2.49
N THR A 10 22.67 -30.22 3.72
CA THR A 10 23.61 -30.49 4.82
C THR A 10 22.92 -31.18 6.01
N SER A 11 23.54 -32.24 6.50
CA SER A 11 23.05 -33.00 7.67
C SER A 11 22.96 -32.14 8.94
N ALA A 12 23.83 -31.14 9.07
CA ALA A 12 23.79 -30.22 10.21
C ALA A 12 22.47 -29.39 10.22
N ASN A 13 22.04 -28.87 9.08
CA ASN A 13 20.82 -28.09 8.95
C ASN A 13 19.58 -28.98 9.12
N LEU A 14 19.59 -30.20 8.60
CA LEU A 14 18.53 -31.18 8.84
C LEU A 14 18.35 -31.46 10.34
N MET A 15 19.45 -31.64 11.09
CA MET A 15 19.40 -31.83 12.54
C MET A 15 18.87 -30.59 13.28
N VAL A 16 19.23 -29.37 12.84
CA VAL A 16 18.74 -28.13 13.46
C VAL A 16 17.24 -28.01 13.30
N VAL A 17 16.70 -28.17 12.08
CA VAL A 17 15.25 -28.09 11.82
C VAL A 17 14.49 -29.19 12.60
N SER A 18 14.98 -30.43 12.59
CA SER A 18 14.40 -31.53 13.34
C SER A 18 14.38 -31.26 14.86
N LYS A 19 15.44 -30.65 15.39
CA LYS A 19 15.50 -30.29 16.82
C LYS A 19 14.55 -29.14 17.18
N LEU A 20 14.42 -28.15 16.32
CA LEU A 20 13.50 -27.02 16.52
C LEU A 20 12.02 -27.45 16.51
N LEU A 21 11.66 -28.47 15.72
CA LEU A 21 10.28 -28.98 15.63
C LEU A 21 10.00 -30.18 16.55
N ARG A 22 10.93 -30.58 17.39
CA ARG A 22 10.78 -31.77 18.23
C ARG A 22 9.56 -31.75 19.15
N ASP A 23 9.22 -30.57 19.65
CA ASP A 23 8.13 -30.40 20.63
C ASP A 23 6.76 -30.31 19.97
N THR A 24 6.69 -30.15 18.63
CA THR A 24 5.45 -30.08 17.85
C THR A 24 4.78 -31.43 17.58
N ARG A 25 5.47 -32.55 17.86
CA ARG A 25 5.01 -33.93 17.56
C ARG A 25 4.70 -34.19 16.07
N ILE A 26 5.15 -33.33 15.15
CA ILE A 26 5.10 -33.65 13.72
C ILE A 26 6.08 -34.76 13.39
N ASN A 27 5.64 -35.72 12.57
CA ASN A 27 6.50 -36.79 12.12
C ASN A 27 7.34 -36.32 10.93
N LEU A 28 8.64 -36.17 11.13
CA LEU A 28 9.54 -35.58 10.12
C LEU A 28 10.37 -36.63 9.42
N GLU A 29 10.32 -36.63 8.10
CA GLU A 29 11.28 -37.30 7.25
C GLU A 29 12.32 -36.30 6.75
N LEU A 30 13.61 -36.66 6.77
CA LEU A 30 14.72 -35.81 6.44
C LEU A 30 15.41 -36.36 5.20
N VAL A 31 15.59 -35.51 4.18
CA VAL A 31 16.26 -35.87 2.93
C VAL A 31 17.33 -34.85 2.55
N SER A 32 18.41 -35.31 1.94
CA SER A 32 19.61 -34.51 1.69
C SER A 32 19.71 -33.95 0.29
N SER A 33 18.73 -34.17 -0.57
CA SER A 33 18.74 -33.65 -1.96
C SER A 33 17.33 -33.54 -2.55
N GLY A 34 17.18 -32.69 -3.58
CA GLY A 34 15.94 -32.58 -4.35
C GLY A 34 15.54 -33.90 -5.02
N LYS A 35 16.51 -34.70 -5.47
CA LYS A 35 16.23 -36.01 -6.06
C LYS A 35 15.60 -36.97 -5.05
N GLU A 36 16.18 -37.06 -3.85
CA GLU A 36 15.63 -37.87 -2.78
C GLU A 36 14.23 -37.40 -2.34
N ALA A 37 14.01 -36.06 -2.35
CA ALA A 37 12.69 -35.50 -2.10
C ALA A 37 11.65 -35.92 -3.13
N LEU A 38 12.02 -35.98 -4.42
CA LEU A 38 11.13 -36.46 -5.49
C LEU A 38 10.78 -37.95 -5.33
N ASP A 39 11.74 -38.79 -4.96
CA ASP A 39 11.49 -40.21 -4.72
C ASP A 39 10.51 -40.39 -3.55
N LYS A 40 10.70 -39.61 -2.47
CA LYS A 40 9.83 -39.64 -1.29
C LYS A 40 8.42 -39.10 -1.54
N THR A 41 8.27 -38.03 -2.25
CA THR A 41 6.97 -37.39 -2.56
C THR A 41 6.17 -38.19 -3.61
N LEU A 42 6.83 -39.06 -4.35
CA LEU A 42 6.14 -39.99 -5.23
C LEU A 42 5.42 -41.10 -4.44
N GLU A 43 6.06 -41.60 -3.39
CA GLU A 43 5.59 -42.76 -2.61
C GLU A 43 4.74 -42.37 -1.41
N ASN A 44 5.06 -41.24 -0.74
CA ASN A 44 4.46 -40.84 0.50
C ASN A 44 3.79 -39.46 0.40
N PHE A 45 2.75 -39.27 1.23
CA PHE A 45 2.11 -37.98 1.41
C PHE A 45 2.72 -37.21 2.58
N TYR A 46 3.01 -35.92 2.38
CA TYR A 46 3.44 -35.00 3.42
C TYR A 46 2.50 -33.81 3.45
N HIS A 47 2.06 -33.38 4.62
CA HIS A 47 1.23 -32.20 4.79
C HIS A 47 2.01 -30.92 4.52
N VAL A 48 3.28 -30.87 4.97
CA VAL A 48 4.20 -29.75 4.81
C VAL A 48 5.57 -30.23 4.36
N ILE A 49 6.18 -29.48 3.43
CA ILE A 49 7.54 -29.72 2.93
C ILE A 49 8.35 -28.44 3.18
N LEU A 50 9.41 -28.55 3.99
CA LEU A 50 10.37 -27.47 4.21
C LEU A 50 11.54 -27.66 3.25
N MET A 51 11.67 -26.75 2.28
CA MET A 51 12.57 -26.88 1.14
C MET A 51 13.69 -25.84 1.17
N ASP A 52 14.93 -26.25 1.28
CA ASP A 52 16.04 -25.34 1.09
C ASP A 52 16.09 -24.83 -0.37
N HIS A 53 16.24 -23.53 -0.52
CA HIS A 53 16.36 -22.92 -1.86
C HIS A 53 17.64 -23.34 -2.57
N LYS A 54 18.79 -23.28 -1.90
CA LYS A 54 20.08 -23.53 -2.53
C LYS A 54 20.60 -24.92 -2.20
N MET A 55 20.44 -25.85 -3.12
CA MET A 55 20.95 -27.18 -3.05
C MET A 55 21.77 -27.54 -4.29
N PRO A 56 22.83 -28.35 -4.17
CA PRO A 56 23.61 -28.81 -5.33
C PRO A 56 22.79 -29.73 -6.24
N GLY A 57 22.95 -29.53 -7.55
CA GLY A 57 22.36 -30.37 -8.58
C GLY A 57 20.92 -29.99 -8.95
N MET A 58 20.02 -29.92 -8.02
CA MET A 58 18.64 -29.49 -8.18
C MET A 58 18.32 -28.48 -7.09
N ASP A 59 18.01 -27.24 -7.43
CA ASP A 59 17.65 -26.23 -6.44
C ASP A 59 16.21 -26.42 -5.93
N GLY A 60 15.85 -25.67 -4.88
CA GLY A 60 14.53 -25.80 -4.24
C GLY A 60 13.38 -25.39 -5.14
N ILE A 61 13.58 -24.45 -6.08
CA ILE A 61 12.54 -24.03 -7.02
C ILE A 61 12.30 -25.11 -8.06
N GLU A 62 13.37 -25.66 -8.63
CA GLU A 62 13.29 -26.78 -9.57
C GLU A 62 12.65 -28.01 -8.92
N CYS A 63 13.03 -28.33 -7.67
CA CYS A 63 12.46 -29.42 -6.93
C CYS A 63 10.96 -29.23 -6.66
N MET A 64 10.55 -28.05 -6.23
CA MET A 64 9.14 -27.72 -6.00
C MET A 64 8.31 -27.84 -7.29
N HIS A 65 8.78 -27.32 -8.40
CA HIS A 65 8.10 -27.45 -9.68
C HIS A 65 7.98 -28.93 -10.11
N ALA A 66 9.02 -29.72 -9.88
CA ALA A 66 9.01 -31.15 -10.20
C ALA A 66 8.00 -31.90 -9.31
N ILE A 67 7.90 -31.58 -7.99
CA ILE A 67 6.89 -32.16 -7.09
C ILE A 67 5.48 -31.81 -7.56
N ARG A 68 5.22 -30.53 -7.93
CA ARG A 68 3.91 -30.10 -8.44
C ARG A 68 3.51 -30.77 -9.74
N ALA A 69 4.47 -31.07 -10.61
CA ALA A 69 4.26 -31.71 -11.92
C ALA A 69 4.32 -33.25 -11.87
N GLN A 70 4.59 -33.85 -10.72
CA GLN A 70 4.85 -35.27 -10.56
C GLN A 70 3.59 -36.13 -10.82
N VAL A 71 3.55 -36.83 -11.96
CA VAL A 71 2.41 -37.71 -12.31
C VAL A 71 2.34 -38.88 -11.34
N GLY A 72 1.22 -39.02 -10.63
CA GLY A 72 1.03 -40.04 -9.60
C GLY A 72 1.69 -39.72 -8.25
N GLY A 73 2.33 -38.57 -8.11
CA GLY A 73 2.89 -38.07 -6.85
C GLY A 73 1.81 -37.76 -5.82
N GLN A 74 2.13 -37.98 -4.54
CA GLN A 74 1.19 -37.82 -3.44
C GLN A 74 1.17 -36.38 -2.90
N CYS A 75 2.15 -35.51 -3.28
CA CYS A 75 2.40 -34.21 -2.68
C CYS A 75 2.14 -33.02 -3.59
N GLN A 76 1.36 -33.16 -4.67
CA GLN A 76 1.05 -32.08 -5.61
C GLN A 76 0.37 -30.88 -4.92
N ASP A 77 -0.48 -31.14 -3.91
CA ASP A 77 -1.22 -30.13 -3.14
C ASP A 77 -0.63 -29.88 -1.74
N SER A 78 0.50 -30.49 -1.39
CA SER A 78 1.18 -30.32 -0.10
C SER A 78 1.67 -28.89 0.06
N LYS A 79 1.73 -28.39 1.30
CA LYS A 79 2.27 -27.06 1.60
C LYS A 79 3.79 -27.06 1.49
N ILE A 80 4.37 -26.30 0.56
CA ILE A 80 5.82 -26.23 0.35
C ILE A 80 6.33 -24.85 0.77
N ILE A 81 7.20 -24.85 1.77
CA ILE A 81 7.77 -23.64 2.40
C ILE A 81 9.24 -23.55 2.04
N ALA A 82 9.64 -22.45 1.41
CA ALA A 82 11.04 -22.20 1.07
C ALA A 82 11.87 -21.77 2.29
N LEU A 83 13.06 -22.31 2.45
CA LEU A 83 14.06 -21.87 3.44
C LEU A 83 15.16 -21.09 2.68
N THR A 84 15.33 -19.79 2.97
CA THR A 84 16.20 -18.91 2.15
C THR A 84 17.11 -18.03 2.97
N ALA A 85 18.32 -17.76 2.47
CA ALA A 85 19.23 -16.78 3.03
C ALA A 85 19.02 -15.35 2.51
N ASN A 86 18.12 -15.15 1.52
CA ASN A 86 17.94 -13.86 0.86
C ASN A 86 16.77 -13.08 1.47
N ALA A 87 17.01 -11.82 1.87
CA ALA A 87 16.12 -10.98 2.67
C ALA A 87 15.43 -9.84 1.87
N GLY A 88 15.52 -9.79 0.54
CA GLY A 88 14.95 -8.69 -0.26
C GLY A 88 13.42 -8.76 -0.37
N SER A 89 12.75 -7.60 -0.46
CA SER A 89 11.30 -7.50 -0.73
C SER A 89 10.88 -8.26 -1.99
N ASP A 90 11.72 -8.22 -3.02
CA ASP A 90 11.51 -8.90 -4.31
C ASP A 90 11.57 -10.43 -4.16
N THR A 91 12.24 -10.92 -3.13
CA THR A 91 12.41 -12.35 -2.86
C THR A 91 11.09 -13.01 -2.44
N LYS A 92 10.26 -12.30 -1.68
CA LYS A 92 8.93 -12.76 -1.25
C LYS A 92 8.01 -12.99 -2.45
N GLU A 93 7.88 -11.98 -3.30
CA GLU A 93 7.02 -12.07 -4.50
C GLU A 93 7.50 -13.16 -5.47
N MET A 94 8.81 -13.34 -5.56
CA MET A 94 9.42 -14.41 -6.38
C MET A 94 8.95 -15.80 -5.91
N TYR A 95 9.09 -16.14 -4.62
CA TYR A 95 8.70 -17.48 -4.15
C TYR A 95 7.21 -17.76 -4.35
N PHE A 96 6.35 -16.81 -4.09
CA PHE A 96 4.92 -16.99 -4.32
C PHE A 96 4.58 -17.12 -5.81
N ARG A 97 5.25 -16.36 -6.67
CA ARG A 97 5.08 -16.46 -8.13
C ARG A 97 5.56 -17.81 -8.65
N GLU A 98 6.65 -18.35 -8.11
CA GLU A 98 7.15 -19.68 -8.46
C GLU A 98 6.23 -20.82 -7.98
N GLY A 99 5.37 -20.58 -6.97
CA GLY A 99 4.39 -21.58 -6.51
C GLY A 99 4.63 -22.15 -5.11
N PHE A 100 5.52 -21.56 -4.33
CA PHE A 100 5.65 -21.88 -2.91
C PHE A 100 4.45 -21.36 -2.11
N ASP A 101 4.07 -22.08 -1.05
CA ASP A 101 3.00 -21.67 -0.14
C ASP A 101 3.47 -20.71 0.95
N GLY A 102 4.79 -20.60 1.19
CA GLY A 102 5.41 -19.72 2.15
C GLY A 102 6.94 -19.74 2.05
N TYR A 103 7.59 -18.92 2.86
CA TYR A 103 9.06 -18.90 2.98
C TYR A 103 9.46 -18.54 4.41
N LEU A 104 10.67 -18.96 4.79
CA LEU A 104 11.34 -18.57 6.03
C LEU A 104 12.76 -18.12 5.73
N MET A 105 13.17 -17.04 6.39
CA MET A 105 14.53 -16.51 6.26
C MET A 105 15.48 -17.21 7.23
N LYS A 106 16.65 -17.55 6.75
CA LYS A 106 17.76 -18.07 7.57
C LYS A 106 18.53 -16.91 8.23
N PRO A 107 18.90 -17.02 9.49
CA PRO A 107 18.72 -18.14 10.40
C PRO A 107 17.27 -18.27 10.91
N VAL A 108 16.71 -19.48 10.85
CA VAL A 108 15.34 -19.77 11.29
C VAL A 108 15.32 -19.98 12.80
N THR A 109 14.42 -19.29 13.50
CA THR A 109 14.17 -19.52 14.93
C THR A 109 13.14 -20.64 15.13
N GLY A 110 13.12 -21.24 16.34
CA GLY A 110 12.15 -22.27 16.67
C GLY A 110 10.70 -21.77 16.57
N GLU A 111 10.46 -20.58 17.11
CA GLU A 111 9.15 -19.93 17.12
C GLU A 111 8.62 -19.65 15.71
N GLU A 112 9.43 -19.06 14.82
CA GLU A 112 9.05 -18.79 13.43
C GLU A 112 8.75 -20.09 12.67
N LEU A 113 9.55 -21.14 12.91
CA LEU A 113 9.37 -22.42 12.25
C LEU A 113 8.11 -23.14 12.73
N GLU A 114 7.87 -23.16 14.05
CA GLU A 114 6.66 -23.76 14.64
C GLU A 114 5.41 -23.04 14.17
N ASN A 115 5.40 -21.72 14.19
CA ASN A 115 4.29 -20.90 13.70
C ASN A 115 4.00 -21.16 12.22
N THR A 116 5.04 -21.21 11.39
CA THR A 116 4.88 -21.47 9.96
C THR A 116 4.30 -22.86 9.71
N VAL A 117 4.80 -23.89 10.39
CA VAL A 117 4.28 -25.26 10.30
C VAL A 117 2.83 -25.32 10.82
N TYR A 118 2.53 -24.67 11.94
CA TYR A 118 1.16 -24.58 12.48
C TYR A 118 0.16 -24.03 11.46
N HIS A 119 0.52 -22.97 10.75
CA HIS A 119 -0.34 -22.36 9.72
C HIS A 119 -0.38 -23.16 8.40
N ALA A 120 0.64 -23.96 8.12
CA ALA A 120 0.67 -24.83 6.94
C ALA A 120 -0.17 -26.11 7.12
N LEU A 121 -0.40 -26.55 8.34
CA LEU A 121 -1.13 -27.77 8.63
C LEU A 121 -2.66 -27.56 8.64
N PRO A 122 -3.45 -28.57 8.22
CA PRO A 122 -4.90 -28.53 8.34
C PRO A 122 -5.35 -28.40 9.80
N LYS A 123 -6.29 -27.52 10.08
CA LYS A 123 -6.76 -27.22 11.46
C LYS A 123 -7.33 -28.42 12.22
N ASN A 124 -7.83 -29.42 11.50
CA ASN A 124 -8.41 -30.64 12.07
C ASN A 124 -7.39 -31.66 12.61
N ILE A 125 -6.11 -31.50 12.30
CA ILE A 125 -5.01 -32.34 12.79
C ILE A 125 -4.09 -31.65 13.77
N VAL A 126 -4.33 -30.37 14.06
CA VAL A 126 -3.52 -29.57 14.98
C VAL A 126 -4.27 -29.38 16.29
N THR A 127 -3.62 -29.70 17.41
CA THR A 127 -4.11 -29.41 18.77
C THR A 127 -3.10 -28.51 19.46
N VAL A 128 -3.54 -27.32 19.86
CA VAL A 128 -2.69 -26.36 20.59
C VAL A 128 -2.76 -26.68 22.08
N THR A 129 -1.61 -26.97 22.69
CA THR A 129 -1.48 -27.22 24.13
C THR A 129 -0.76 -26.05 24.77
N GLY A 130 -1.45 -25.22 25.59
CA GLY A 130 -0.85 -24.09 26.31
C GLY A 130 -1.24 -22.72 25.76
N THR A 131 -0.60 -21.66 26.27
CA THR A 131 -0.86 -20.22 26.06
C THR A 131 -0.72 -19.69 24.61
N ALA A 132 -0.88 -20.54 23.62
CA ALA A 132 -0.77 -20.21 22.20
C ALA A 132 -1.85 -19.26 21.66
N GLN A 133 -2.88 -18.95 22.46
CA GLN A 133 -3.86 -17.94 22.07
C GLN A 133 -3.27 -16.51 22.06
N GLU A 134 -2.26 -16.23 22.90
CA GLU A 134 -1.55 -14.95 22.91
C GLU A 134 -0.49 -14.84 21.80
N LEU A 135 0.09 -15.97 21.37
CA LEU A 135 1.08 -16.01 20.28
C LEU A 135 0.47 -15.92 18.87
N ALA A 136 -0.82 -16.25 18.72
CA ALA A 136 -1.51 -16.19 17.43
C ALA A 136 -1.82 -14.75 16.97
N GLU A 137 -1.80 -13.77 17.88
CA GLU A 137 -2.07 -12.36 17.56
C GLU A 137 -0.81 -11.58 17.16
N GLU A 138 0.40 -12.07 17.45
CA GLU A 138 1.66 -11.38 17.15
C GLU A 138 2.48 -12.01 16.00
N SER A 139 2.10 -13.16 15.47
CA SER A 139 2.93 -13.82 14.45
C SER A 139 2.58 -13.37 13.04
N THR A 140 3.50 -12.70 12.40
CA THR A 140 3.59 -12.52 10.94
C THR A 140 3.98 -13.83 10.24
N ALA A 141 3.26 -14.93 10.49
CA ALA A 141 3.48 -16.17 9.78
C ALA A 141 2.89 -16.07 8.36
N TRP A 142 3.75 -16.04 7.37
CA TRP A 142 3.43 -15.89 5.96
C TRP A 142 3.12 -17.26 5.32
N VAL A 143 2.10 -17.95 5.80
CA VAL A 143 1.49 -19.04 5.07
C VAL A 143 0.35 -18.44 4.24
N ARG A 144 0.35 -18.73 2.94
CA ARG A 144 -0.79 -18.38 2.08
C ARG A 144 -2.01 -19.15 2.58
N GLU A 145 -2.75 -18.58 3.55
CA GLU A 145 -4.14 -18.97 3.68
C GLU A 145 -4.77 -18.70 2.30
N HIS A 146 -5.56 -19.62 1.79
CA HIS A 146 -6.52 -19.26 0.76
C HIS A 146 -7.48 -18.29 1.45
N LYS A 147 -7.08 -17.01 1.53
CA LYS A 147 -7.95 -15.96 2.02
C LYS A 147 -9.20 -16.07 1.16
N LYS A 148 -10.34 -16.36 1.80
CA LYS A 148 -11.62 -16.24 1.13
C LYS A 148 -11.59 -14.86 0.46
N LYS A 149 -11.67 -14.83 -0.88
CA LYS A 149 -11.57 -13.59 -1.64
C LYS A 149 -12.42 -12.52 -0.96
N GLN A 150 -11.85 -11.37 -0.72
CA GLN A 150 -12.62 -10.24 -0.21
C GLN A 150 -13.79 -9.98 -1.13
N ARG A 151 -14.94 -9.56 -0.60
CA ARG A 151 -16.08 -9.21 -1.44
C ARG A 151 -15.75 -8.03 -2.35
N ILE A 152 -15.09 -7.00 -1.78
CA ILE A 152 -14.70 -5.77 -2.48
C ILE A 152 -13.32 -5.33 -1.94
N LYS A 153 -12.38 -5.08 -2.84
CA LYS A 153 -11.10 -4.44 -2.56
C LYS A 153 -11.17 -2.97 -2.97
N VAL A 154 -10.81 -2.08 -2.07
CA VAL A 154 -10.68 -0.66 -2.40
C VAL A 154 -9.24 -0.34 -2.75
N THR A 155 -9.07 0.40 -3.82
CA THR A 155 -7.74 0.84 -4.31
C THR A 155 -7.75 2.32 -4.63
N THR A 156 -6.58 2.95 -4.70
CA THR A 156 -6.44 4.35 -5.07
C THR A 156 -5.07 4.62 -5.68
N ASP A 157 -4.82 5.86 -6.10
CA ASP A 157 -3.52 6.35 -6.56
C ASP A 157 -2.62 6.73 -5.36
N SER A 158 -1.30 6.68 -5.50
CA SER A 158 -0.35 7.10 -4.44
C SER A 158 -0.52 8.54 -3.99
N VAL A 159 -1.05 9.39 -4.85
CA VAL A 159 -1.34 10.81 -4.59
C VAL A 159 -2.55 11.04 -3.65
N ALA A 160 -3.12 9.98 -3.08
CA ALA A 160 -4.25 10.07 -2.15
C ALA A 160 -3.86 10.45 -0.71
N ASP A 161 -2.57 10.48 -0.38
CA ASP A 161 -2.04 10.88 0.92
C ASP A 161 -2.85 10.28 2.09
N ILE A 162 -2.96 8.94 2.14
CA ILE A 162 -3.69 8.21 3.18
C ILE A 162 -2.71 7.87 4.32
N PRO A 163 -3.06 8.13 5.59
CA PRO A 163 -2.27 7.65 6.72
C PRO A 163 -2.08 6.13 6.70
N ALA A 164 -0.85 5.67 7.01
CA ALA A 164 -0.49 4.25 6.96
C ALA A 164 -1.46 3.37 7.76
N GLU A 165 -1.91 3.85 8.94
CA GLU A 165 -2.87 3.10 9.76
C GLU A 165 -4.18 2.77 9.04
N PHE A 166 -4.68 3.65 8.15
CA PHE A 166 -5.88 3.35 7.37
C PHE A 166 -5.60 2.44 6.18
N LEU A 167 -4.40 2.54 5.58
CA LEU A 167 -3.99 1.61 4.53
C LEU A 167 -3.96 0.17 5.07
N GLU A 168 -3.37 -0.01 6.24
CA GLU A 168 -3.28 -1.31 6.91
C GLU A 168 -4.64 -1.77 7.43
N GLN A 169 -5.38 -0.91 8.15
CA GLN A 169 -6.66 -1.26 8.75
C GLN A 169 -7.68 -1.72 7.73
N TYR A 170 -7.74 -1.07 6.57
CA TYR A 170 -8.75 -1.34 5.53
C TYR A 170 -8.18 -2.07 4.31
N ASP A 171 -6.91 -2.48 4.37
CA ASP A 171 -6.24 -3.16 3.29
C ASP A 171 -6.40 -2.44 1.92
N ILE A 172 -6.19 -1.11 1.93
CA ILE A 172 -6.30 -0.27 0.73
C ILE A 172 -5.01 -0.37 -0.07
N ALA A 173 -5.08 -0.86 -1.30
CA ALA A 173 -3.92 -0.92 -2.18
C ALA A 173 -3.77 0.37 -3.01
N MET A 174 -2.51 0.79 -3.23
CA MET A 174 -2.20 1.99 -4.01
C MET A 174 -1.38 1.64 -5.25
N ILE A 175 -1.71 2.30 -6.37
CA ILE A 175 -0.88 2.30 -7.57
C ILE A 175 0.00 3.57 -7.58
N PRO A 176 1.34 3.44 -7.73
CA PRO A 176 2.22 4.60 -7.70
C PRO A 176 2.13 5.42 -8.98
N HIS A 177 2.03 6.74 -8.82
CA HIS A 177 2.40 7.69 -9.87
C HIS A 177 3.92 7.69 -10.06
N MET A 178 4.40 8.34 -11.11
CA MET A 178 5.82 8.48 -11.38
C MET A 178 6.23 9.93 -11.25
N VAL A 179 7.39 10.16 -10.66
CA VAL A 179 8.06 11.46 -10.58
C VAL A 179 9.28 11.41 -11.48
N LYS A 180 9.30 12.27 -12.51
CA LYS A 180 10.37 12.38 -13.47
C LYS A 180 11.24 13.60 -13.14
N THR A 181 12.52 13.36 -13.00
CA THR A 181 13.57 14.37 -12.83
C THR A 181 14.61 14.20 -13.94
N SER A 182 15.64 15.06 -13.99
CA SER A 182 16.79 14.87 -14.89
C SER A 182 17.60 13.60 -14.57
N HIS A 183 17.47 13.06 -13.34
CA HIS A 183 18.19 11.87 -12.91
C HIS A 183 17.44 10.57 -13.20
N GLY A 184 16.18 10.63 -13.63
CA GLY A 184 15.41 9.45 -13.95
C GLY A 184 13.92 9.54 -13.63
N LEU A 185 13.30 8.38 -13.64
CA LEU A 185 11.89 8.17 -13.37
C LEU A 185 11.76 7.34 -12.08
N PHE A 186 11.02 7.84 -11.10
CA PHE A 186 10.93 7.26 -9.77
C PHE A 186 9.47 7.03 -9.38
N LYS A 187 9.17 5.92 -8.74
CA LYS A 187 7.85 5.62 -8.20
C LYS A 187 7.58 6.49 -6.97
N ASP A 188 6.46 7.21 -7.02
CA ASP A 188 5.98 8.11 -5.99
C ASP A 188 5.80 7.40 -4.63
N GLY A 189 6.50 7.91 -3.61
CA GLY A 189 6.47 7.38 -2.24
C GLY A 189 7.16 6.02 -2.02
N LEU A 190 7.69 5.39 -3.08
CA LEU A 190 8.42 4.11 -2.99
C LEU A 190 9.91 4.26 -3.30
N GLU A 191 10.26 5.00 -4.34
CA GLU A 191 11.65 5.17 -4.80
C GLU A 191 12.16 6.59 -4.57
N ILE A 192 11.28 7.53 -4.27
CA ILE A 192 11.59 8.91 -3.94
C ILE A 192 10.74 9.38 -2.76
N GLU A 193 11.36 10.11 -1.82
CA GLU A 193 10.68 10.74 -0.69
C GLU A 193 10.45 12.23 -0.92
N THR A 194 9.40 12.78 -0.31
CA THR A 194 9.03 14.20 -0.44
C THR A 194 10.14 15.15 -0.02
N SER A 195 10.85 14.85 1.07
CA SER A 195 11.97 15.69 1.55
C SER A 195 13.12 15.74 0.56
N GLY A 196 13.49 14.60 -0.03
CA GLY A 196 14.54 14.54 -1.06
C GLY A 196 14.14 15.29 -2.34
N LEU A 197 12.89 15.16 -2.76
CA LEU A 197 12.37 15.85 -3.94
C LEU A 197 12.33 17.37 -3.73
N ILE A 198 11.88 17.86 -2.57
CA ILE A 198 11.87 19.29 -2.25
C ILE A 198 13.29 19.85 -2.27
N SER A 199 14.24 19.21 -1.61
CA SER A 199 15.65 19.64 -1.62
C SER A 199 16.23 19.68 -3.04
N TYR A 200 15.87 18.73 -3.90
CA TYR A 200 16.24 18.75 -5.31
C TYR A 200 15.64 19.95 -6.05
N MET A 201 14.36 20.24 -5.85
CA MET A 201 13.64 21.34 -6.51
C MET A 201 14.11 22.72 -6.05
N GLU A 202 14.54 22.86 -4.80
CA GLU A 202 15.12 24.10 -4.25
C GLU A 202 16.56 24.31 -4.71
N GLY A 203 17.30 23.22 -4.93
CA GLY A 203 18.71 23.25 -5.34
C GLY A 203 18.95 23.28 -6.85
N SER A 204 17.90 23.15 -7.68
CA SER A 204 18.02 23.13 -9.13
C SER A 204 16.88 23.87 -9.83
N ASP A 205 17.19 24.48 -10.98
CA ASP A 205 16.18 25.07 -11.88
C ASP A 205 15.53 24.03 -12.82
N GLU A 206 15.83 22.74 -12.63
CA GLU A 206 15.35 21.68 -13.48
C GLU A 206 13.87 21.38 -13.23
N SER A 207 13.17 21.03 -14.30
CA SER A 207 11.74 20.71 -14.22
C SER A 207 11.53 19.31 -13.61
N VAL A 208 10.61 19.22 -12.67
CA VAL A 208 10.06 17.96 -12.19
C VAL A 208 8.69 17.76 -12.84
N GLU A 209 8.44 16.59 -13.38
CA GLU A 209 7.17 16.23 -14.02
C GLU A 209 6.55 15.04 -13.30
N THR A 210 5.23 15.08 -13.11
CA THR A 210 4.48 13.95 -12.55
C THR A 210 3.70 13.24 -13.64
N LEU A 211 3.78 11.92 -13.68
CA LEU A 211 3.13 11.09 -14.68
C LEU A 211 2.21 10.09 -13.97
N ALA A 212 0.98 10.01 -14.41
CA ALA A 212 0.07 8.97 -13.96
C ALA A 212 0.41 7.63 -14.59
N PRO A 213 0.00 6.50 -13.98
CA PRO A 213 0.15 5.19 -14.56
C PRO A 213 -0.53 5.07 -15.92
N SER A 214 0.06 4.29 -16.80
CA SER A 214 -0.47 3.94 -18.12
C SER A 214 -1.69 3.00 -18.01
N VAL A 215 -2.38 2.79 -19.13
CA VAL A 215 -3.50 1.82 -19.20
C VAL A 215 -3.01 0.41 -18.87
N GLU A 216 -1.83 0.03 -19.33
CA GLU A 216 -1.23 -1.28 -19.07
C GLU A 216 -0.88 -1.47 -17.60
N GLU A 217 -0.28 -0.46 -16.95
CA GLU A 217 0.03 -0.51 -15.52
C GLU A 217 -1.23 -0.62 -14.66
N TYR A 218 -2.31 0.13 -14.98
CA TYR A 218 -3.60 -0.04 -14.31
C TYR A 218 -4.21 -1.42 -14.55
N SER A 219 -4.11 -1.96 -15.78
CA SER A 219 -4.63 -3.29 -16.10
C SER A 219 -3.94 -4.38 -15.28
N ASN A 220 -2.61 -4.34 -15.23
CA ASN A 220 -1.81 -5.25 -14.41
C ASN A 220 -2.10 -5.11 -12.91
N PHE A 221 -2.26 -3.87 -12.44
CA PHE A 221 -2.62 -3.59 -11.06
C PHE A 221 -4.01 -4.16 -10.71
N PHE A 222 -5.03 -3.91 -11.52
CA PHE A 222 -6.39 -4.41 -11.28
C PHE A 222 -6.44 -5.94 -11.34
N SER A 223 -5.76 -6.56 -12.29
CA SER A 223 -5.64 -8.02 -12.37
C SER A 223 -5.10 -8.60 -11.06
N LYS A 224 -4.01 -8.03 -10.53
CA LYS A 224 -3.43 -8.47 -9.25
C LYS A 224 -4.42 -8.32 -8.08
N GLN A 225 -5.18 -7.22 -8.03
CA GLN A 225 -6.15 -7.03 -6.96
C GLN A 225 -7.34 -7.99 -7.06
N LEU A 226 -7.72 -8.39 -8.27
CA LEU A 226 -8.78 -9.37 -8.51
C LEU A 226 -8.38 -10.81 -8.15
N ASP A 227 -7.10 -11.10 -7.98
CA ASP A 227 -6.66 -12.38 -7.40
C ASP A 227 -7.12 -12.51 -5.93
N GLU A 228 -7.22 -11.38 -5.21
CA GLU A 228 -7.56 -11.31 -3.78
C GLU A 228 -9.01 -10.92 -3.52
N ALA A 229 -9.73 -10.34 -4.49
CA ALA A 229 -11.08 -9.83 -4.33
C ALA A 229 -12.01 -10.20 -5.48
N ASN A 230 -13.32 -10.24 -5.19
CA ASN A 230 -14.35 -10.48 -6.22
C ASN A 230 -14.64 -9.23 -7.05
N ASN A 231 -14.52 -8.04 -6.43
CA ASN A 231 -14.71 -6.75 -7.07
C ASN A 231 -13.62 -5.78 -6.61
N VAL A 232 -13.24 -4.85 -7.46
CA VAL A 232 -12.33 -3.75 -7.16
C VAL A 232 -13.07 -2.42 -7.34
N ILE A 233 -12.97 -1.54 -6.34
CA ILE A 233 -13.38 -0.14 -6.45
C ILE A 233 -12.12 0.72 -6.39
N HIS A 234 -11.79 1.36 -7.49
CA HIS A 234 -10.65 2.28 -7.58
C HIS A 234 -11.10 3.73 -7.44
N ILE A 235 -10.60 4.41 -6.41
CA ILE A 235 -10.86 5.84 -6.18
C ILE A 235 -9.73 6.64 -6.82
N SER A 236 -10.01 7.23 -7.96
CA SER A 236 -9.02 8.00 -8.72
C SER A 236 -9.02 9.47 -8.31
N ILE A 237 -7.86 10.10 -8.45
CA ILE A 237 -7.74 11.57 -8.41
C ILE A 237 -8.73 12.21 -9.39
N SER A 238 -9.14 13.45 -9.12
CA SER A 238 -10.10 14.15 -9.98
C SER A 238 -9.74 14.08 -11.48
N SER A 239 -10.68 13.65 -12.28
CA SER A 239 -10.56 13.59 -13.75
C SER A 239 -10.25 14.94 -14.42
N ARG A 240 -10.41 16.05 -13.68
CA ARG A 240 -10.18 17.41 -14.15
C ARG A 240 -8.80 17.98 -13.76
N ILE A 241 -8.00 17.19 -13.05
CA ILE A 241 -6.58 17.49 -12.79
C ILE A 241 -5.76 17.02 -13.99
N LEU A 242 -4.77 17.82 -14.38
CA LEU A 242 -3.85 17.46 -15.46
C LEU A 242 -3.09 16.20 -15.08
N ASN A 243 -2.91 15.28 -16.03
CA ASN A 243 -2.24 14.00 -15.82
C ASN A 243 -2.83 13.16 -14.66
N SER A 244 -4.15 13.18 -14.48
CA SER A 244 -4.80 12.52 -13.35
C SER A 244 -4.78 10.98 -13.38
N GLY A 245 -4.54 10.36 -14.51
CA GLY A 245 -4.65 8.90 -14.64
C GLY A 245 -6.08 8.35 -14.76
N TYR A 246 -7.10 9.12 -14.38
CA TYR A 246 -8.51 8.68 -14.39
C TYR A 246 -8.92 8.04 -15.74
N THR A 247 -8.58 8.67 -16.85
CA THR A 247 -8.93 8.16 -18.18
C THR A 247 -8.23 6.83 -18.47
N ALA A 248 -6.98 6.68 -18.06
CA ALA A 248 -6.22 5.44 -18.21
C ALA A 248 -6.80 4.33 -17.33
N ALA A 249 -7.09 4.62 -16.05
CA ALA A 249 -7.75 3.68 -15.13
C ALA A 249 -9.12 3.25 -15.65
N LYS A 250 -9.92 4.18 -16.14
CA LYS A 250 -11.25 3.91 -16.71
C LYS A 250 -11.17 3.01 -17.94
N LYS A 251 -10.15 3.24 -18.81
CA LYS A 251 -9.92 2.43 -20.00
C LYS A 251 -9.45 1.01 -19.62
N ALA A 252 -8.54 0.90 -18.67
CA ALA A 252 -8.08 -0.40 -18.16
C ALA A 252 -9.23 -1.19 -17.52
N ALA A 253 -10.07 -0.52 -16.71
CA ALA A 253 -11.22 -1.16 -16.06
C ALA A 253 -12.27 -1.70 -17.04
N ALA A 254 -12.34 -1.19 -18.27
CA ALA A 254 -13.32 -1.65 -19.27
C ALA A 254 -13.09 -3.11 -19.69
N ASP A 255 -11.87 -3.63 -19.54
CA ASP A 255 -11.52 -5.02 -19.84
C ASP A 255 -11.94 -5.99 -18.71
N PHE A 256 -12.41 -5.47 -17.55
CA PHE A 256 -12.82 -6.23 -16.38
C PHE A 256 -14.29 -5.97 -16.05
N GLY A 257 -15.08 -7.02 -15.90
CA GLY A 257 -16.51 -6.91 -15.54
C GLY A 257 -16.77 -6.51 -14.08
N ASN A 258 -15.74 -6.52 -13.24
CA ASN A 258 -15.82 -6.36 -11.79
C ASN A 258 -14.83 -5.31 -11.22
N VAL A 259 -14.37 -4.38 -12.06
CA VAL A 259 -13.60 -3.20 -11.66
C VAL A 259 -14.44 -1.94 -11.88
N THR A 260 -14.62 -1.16 -10.83
CA THR A 260 -15.33 0.13 -10.87
C THR A 260 -14.37 1.27 -10.54
N VAL A 261 -14.21 2.23 -11.46
CA VAL A 261 -13.39 3.43 -11.26
C VAL A 261 -14.28 4.62 -10.95
N ILE A 262 -14.05 5.24 -9.79
CA ILE A 262 -14.80 6.40 -9.29
C ILE A 262 -13.91 7.64 -9.34
N ASP A 263 -14.37 8.68 -10.02
CA ASP A 263 -13.76 10.01 -9.97
C ASP A 263 -14.03 10.66 -8.62
N SER A 264 -13.03 10.79 -7.78
CA SER A 264 -13.17 11.44 -6.48
C SER A 264 -13.61 12.91 -6.59
N GLY A 265 -13.27 13.58 -7.69
CA GLY A 265 -13.40 15.04 -7.83
C GLY A 265 -12.45 15.81 -6.90
N HIS A 266 -11.51 15.12 -6.25
CA HIS A 266 -10.60 15.62 -5.25
C HIS A 266 -9.17 15.15 -5.54
N LEU A 267 -8.22 15.54 -4.70
CA LEU A 267 -6.82 15.11 -4.69
C LEU A 267 -6.32 14.98 -3.25
N SER A 268 -5.14 14.40 -3.07
CA SER A 268 -4.44 14.31 -1.78
C SER A 268 -5.35 13.65 -0.71
N SER A 269 -5.25 14.05 0.54
CA SER A 269 -6.03 13.47 1.65
C SER A 269 -7.55 13.52 1.47
N SER A 270 -8.08 14.42 0.66
CA SER A 270 -9.53 14.44 0.35
C SER A 270 -9.95 13.28 -0.56
N GLN A 271 -9.08 12.88 -1.52
CA GLN A 271 -9.23 11.63 -2.26
C GLN A 271 -9.05 10.44 -1.32
N GLY A 272 -8.03 10.48 -0.46
CA GLY A 272 -7.76 9.47 0.55
C GLY A 272 -8.95 9.24 1.50
N LEU A 273 -9.58 10.31 1.96
CA LEU A 273 -10.81 10.23 2.76
C LEU A 273 -11.92 9.46 2.04
N MET A 274 -12.08 9.69 0.74
CA MET A 274 -13.09 8.95 -0.03
C MET A 274 -12.76 7.47 -0.15
N ALA A 275 -11.46 7.12 -0.31
CA ALA A 275 -11.01 5.74 -0.33
C ALA A 275 -11.24 5.03 1.02
N VAL A 276 -10.92 5.69 2.13
CA VAL A 276 -11.17 5.18 3.50
C VAL A 276 -12.68 4.97 3.74
N VAL A 277 -13.52 5.91 3.33
CA VAL A 277 -14.98 5.75 3.47
C VAL A 277 -15.52 4.63 2.58
N ALA A 278 -14.99 4.47 1.36
CA ALA A 278 -15.34 3.35 0.48
C ALA A 278 -15.00 2.01 1.12
N ALA A 279 -13.81 1.89 1.69
CA ALA A 279 -13.33 0.67 2.35
C ALA A 279 -14.18 0.34 3.60
N ARG A 280 -14.48 1.34 4.42
CA ARG A 280 -15.42 1.16 5.55
C ARG A 280 -16.79 0.68 5.10
N PHE A 281 -17.34 1.23 4.02
CA PHE A 281 -18.62 0.77 3.47
C PHE A 281 -18.54 -0.67 2.96
N ALA A 282 -17.41 -1.07 2.38
CA ALA A 282 -17.18 -2.46 1.98
C ALA A 282 -17.14 -3.41 3.18
N ASP A 283 -16.48 -3.02 4.27
CA ASP A 283 -16.44 -3.77 5.55
C ASP A 283 -17.84 -3.86 6.21
N GLU A 284 -18.65 -2.80 6.08
CA GLU A 284 -20.05 -2.80 6.50
C GLU A 284 -20.95 -3.72 5.62
N GLY A 285 -20.37 -4.37 4.60
CA GLY A 285 -21.07 -5.32 3.73
C GLY A 285 -21.89 -4.68 2.60
N LYS A 286 -21.73 -3.38 2.34
CA LYS A 286 -22.41 -2.70 1.21
C LYS A 286 -21.91 -3.25 -0.12
N ASP A 287 -22.75 -3.22 -1.13
CA ASP A 287 -22.37 -3.58 -2.49
C ASP A 287 -21.75 -2.40 -3.26
N VAL A 288 -21.19 -2.69 -4.43
CA VAL A 288 -20.49 -1.71 -5.29
C VAL A 288 -21.37 -0.53 -5.66
N GLU A 289 -22.66 -0.77 -5.94
CA GLU A 289 -23.60 0.27 -6.31
C GLU A 289 -23.91 1.21 -5.14
N SER A 290 -24.21 0.65 -3.98
CA SER A 290 -24.45 1.41 -2.74
C SER A 290 -23.24 2.25 -2.33
N ILE A 291 -22.04 1.69 -2.45
CA ILE A 291 -20.78 2.42 -2.19
C ILE A 291 -20.63 3.58 -3.17
N SER A 292 -20.83 3.33 -4.46
CA SER A 292 -20.71 4.36 -5.52
C SER A 292 -21.67 5.52 -5.29
N VAL A 293 -22.93 5.24 -4.97
CA VAL A 293 -23.95 6.27 -4.66
C VAL A 293 -23.57 7.05 -3.40
N GLY A 294 -23.11 6.36 -2.36
CA GLY A 294 -22.65 6.97 -1.12
C GLY A 294 -21.47 7.93 -1.36
N LEU A 295 -20.51 7.53 -2.18
CA LEU A 295 -19.35 8.36 -2.54
C LEU A 295 -19.71 9.57 -3.41
N GLU A 296 -20.65 9.46 -4.33
CA GLU A 296 -21.14 10.60 -5.11
C GLU A 296 -21.84 11.65 -4.22
N THR A 297 -22.46 11.21 -3.12
CA THR A 297 -23.04 12.10 -2.12
C THR A 297 -21.95 12.74 -1.26
N LEU A 298 -20.98 11.96 -0.80
CA LEU A 298 -19.83 12.42 0.00
C LEU A 298 -18.98 13.43 -0.76
N LYS A 299 -18.69 13.18 -2.02
CA LYS A 299 -17.92 14.05 -2.94
C LYS A 299 -18.39 15.51 -2.92
N LYS A 300 -19.68 15.76 -2.77
CA LYS A 300 -20.25 17.13 -2.70
C LYS A 300 -20.04 17.79 -1.35
N ARG A 301 -19.72 17.05 -0.32
CA ARG A 301 -19.53 17.50 1.07
C ARG A 301 -18.07 17.63 1.47
N VAL A 302 -17.15 17.00 0.72
CA VAL A 302 -15.71 17.11 0.95
C VAL A 302 -15.22 18.45 0.42
N HIS A 303 -14.45 19.16 1.23
CA HIS A 303 -13.81 20.41 0.90
C HIS A 303 -12.31 20.23 0.83
N THR A 304 -11.71 20.55 -0.31
CA THR A 304 -10.27 20.52 -0.52
C THR A 304 -9.76 21.93 -0.72
N SER A 305 -8.86 22.34 0.15
CA SER A 305 -8.15 23.61 -0.01
C SER A 305 -6.74 23.49 0.55
N PHE A 306 -5.83 24.31 0.05
CA PHE A 306 -4.46 24.40 0.54
C PHE A 306 -3.92 25.81 0.33
N ILE A 307 -3.04 26.20 1.24
CA ILE A 307 -2.29 27.44 1.18
C ILE A 307 -0.87 27.09 0.76
N VAL A 308 -0.33 27.82 -0.20
CA VAL A 308 1.05 27.64 -0.69
C VAL A 308 1.89 28.87 -0.42
N GLU A 309 3.21 28.72 -0.36
CA GLU A 309 4.12 29.82 -0.14
C GLU A 309 4.38 30.63 -1.41
N SER A 310 4.47 29.95 -2.56
CA SER A 310 4.64 30.56 -3.88
C SER A 310 3.72 29.90 -4.91
N LEU A 311 3.41 30.61 -5.98
CA LEU A 311 2.73 30.08 -7.15
C LEU A 311 3.69 29.53 -8.21
N ASP A 312 5.00 29.65 -8.04
CA ASP A 312 6.00 29.29 -9.05
C ASP A 312 5.88 27.86 -9.51
N TYR A 313 5.74 26.92 -8.55
CA TYR A 313 5.57 25.51 -8.85
C TYR A 313 4.31 25.24 -9.65
N LEU A 314 3.21 25.92 -9.30
CA LEU A 314 1.92 25.79 -9.99
C LEU A 314 1.95 26.42 -11.39
N VAL A 315 2.73 27.49 -11.57
CA VAL A 315 2.97 28.12 -12.88
C VAL A 315 3.83 27.19 -13.75
N ARG A 316 4.92 26.64 -13.23
CA ARG A 316 5.77 25.67 -13.93
C ARG A 316 4.97 24.44 -14.39
N GLN A 317 4.02 23.98 -13.59
CA GLN A 317 3.12 22.87 -13.89
C GLN A 317 1.88 23.26 -14.71
N LYS A 318 1.77 24.52 -15.12
CA LYS A 318 0.67 25.06 -15.93
C LYS A 318 -0.72 25.03 -15.28
N TYR A 319 -0.77 24.94 -13.95
CA TYR A 319 -2.03 25.03 -13.20
C TYR A 319 -2.50 26.48 -13.04
N VAL A 320 -1.59 27.45 -13.04
CA VAL A 320 -1.83 28.89 -12.93
C VAL A 320 -1.08 29.62 -14.05
N SER A 321 -1.61 30.73 -14.53
CA SER A 321 -0.93 31.53 -15.55
C SER A 321 0.27 32.31 -14.98
N GLU A 322 1.30 32.54 -15.78
CA GLU A 322 2.52 33.31 -15.40
C GLU A 322 2.20 34.70 -14.81
N GLN A 323 1.19 35.39 -15.35
CA GLN A 323 0.77 36.69 -14.84
C GLN A 323 0.24 36.66 -13.40
N GLY A 324 -0.37 35.54 -12.98
CA GLY A 324 -0.84 35.32 -11.61
C GLY A 324 0.31 35.05 -10.62
N GLY A 325 1.38 34.36 -11.06
CA GLY A 325 2.56 34.08 -10.24
C GLY A 325 3.33 35.31 -9.84
N TYR A 326 3.64 36.17 -10.80
CA TYR A 326 4.46 37.39 -10.57
C TYR A 326 3.87 38.37 -9.54
N LEU A 327 2.54 38.47 -9.43
CA LEU A 327 1.87 39.33 -8.45
C LEU A 327 1.93 38.80 -7.02
N ALA A 328 2.06 37.51 -6.81
CA ALA A 328 2.11 36.89 -5.48
C ALA A 328 3.45 37.17 -4.77
N ASP A 329 4.56 37.14 -5.49
CA ASP A 329 5.91 37.26 -4.93
C ASP A 329 6.22 38.71 -4.47
N VAL A 330 5.63 39.70 -5.13
CA VAL A 330 5.92 41.13 -4.83
C VAL A 330 5.36 41.57 -3.48
N PHE A 331 4.34 40.90 -2.91
CA PHE A 331 3.58 41.39 -1.76
C PHE A 331 3.60 40.48 -0.53
N MET A 332 4.53 39.51 -0.38
CA MET A 332 4.48 38.47 0.67
C MET A 332 3.06 37.88 0.77
N ALA A 333 2.52 37.50 -0.37
CA ALA A 333 1.19 36.96 -0.48
C ALA A 333 1.23 35.44 -0.40
N HIS A 334 0.35 34.88 0.41
CA HIS A 334 0.15 33.44 0.54
C HIS A 334 -1.12 33.05 -0.22
N PRO A 335 -0.99 32.47 -1.42
CA PRO A 335 -2.13 32.09 -2.24
C PRO A 335 -2.85 30.89 -1.65
N VAL A 336 -4.18 30.89 -1.80
CA VAL A 336 -5.05 29.76 -1.41
C VAL A 336 -5.71 29.19 -2.65
N LEU A 337 -5.52 27.90 -2.85
CA LEU A 337 -6.19 27.15 -3.89
C LEU A 337 -7.30 26.29 -3.27
N VAL A 338 -8.35 26.09 -4.07
CA VAL A 338 -9.49 25.23 -3.70
C VAL A 338 -9.86 24.37 -4.89
N LEU A 339 -10.40 23.20 -4.63
CA LEU A 339 -11.03 22.42 -5.68
C LEU A 339 -12.51 22.84 -5.85
N LYS A 340 -12.83 23.31 -7.04
CA LYS A 340 -14.22 23.60 -7.44
C LYS A 340 -14.62 22.71 -8.59
N LYS A 341 -15.59 21.83 -8.35
CA LYS A 341 -16.07 20.85 -9.34
C LYS A 341 -14.88 20.05 -9.95
N GLY A 342 -13.95 19.62 -9.12
CA GLY A 342 -12.80 18.81 -9.52
C GLY A 342 -11.62 19.58 -10.16
N LYS A 343 -11.72 20.90 -10.37
CA LYS A 343 -10.63 21.74 -10.89
C LYS A 343 -9.99 22.52 -9.76
N MET A 344 -8.67 22.62 -9.81
CA MET A 344 -7.90 23.48 -8.94
C MET A 344 -8.08 24.93 -9.41
N VAL A 345 -8.49 25.81 -8.51
CA VAL A 345 -8.67 27.24 -8.80
C VAL A 345 -8.09 28.10 -7.68
N LEU A 346 -7.45 29.20 -8.03
CA LEU A 346 -7.01 30.22 -7.10
C LEU A 346 -8.23 30.90 -6.48
N SER A 347 -8.31 30.89 -5.14
CA SER A 347 -9.47 31.38 -4.41
C SER A 347 -9.26 32.76 -3.81
N ARG A 348 -8.15 32.92 -3.10
CA ARG A 348 -7.81 34.19 -2.39
C ARG A 348 -6.32 34.26 -2.05
N PHE A 349 -5.92 35.42 -1.53
CA PHE A 349 -4.57 35.66 -0.99
C PHE A 349 -4.68 36.09 0.48
N TYR A 350 -3.73 35.64 1.30
CA TYR A 350 -3.45 36.23 2.59
C TYR A 350 -2.12 36.93 2.54
N PHE A 351 -1.99 38.05 3.28
CA PHE A 351 -0.80 38.90 3.26
C PHE A 351 -0.16 38.99 4.64
N GLY A 352 1.16 39.06 4.71
CA GLY A 352 1.94 39.20 5.91
C GLY A 352 2.72 37.95 6.28
N SER A 353 3.06 37.78 7.57
CA SER A 353 3.82 36.61 8.01
C SER A 353 3.07 35.31 7.78
N ARG A 354 3.81 34.22 7.59
CA ARG A 354 3.30 32.84 7.41
C ARG A 354 2.28 32.47 8.50
N GLU A 355 2.60 32.69 9.76
CA GLU A 355 1.70 32.39 10.88
C GLU A 355 0.39 33.19 10.82
N ARG A 356 0.46 34.48 10.46
CA ARG A 356 -0.73 35.32 10.28
C ARG A 356 -1.62 34.82 9.14
N ALA A 357 -1.00 34.35 8.07
CA ALA A 357 -1.71 33.76 6.93
C ALA A 357 -2.40 32.45 7.36
N TRP A 358 -1.71 31.54 8.04
CA TRP A 358 -2.29 30.30 8.55
C TRP A 358 -3.47 30.54 9.50
N LYS A 359 -3.31 31.46 10.45
CA LYS A 359 -4.40 31.81 11.39
C LYS A 359 -5.67 32.26 10.68
N LYS A 360 -5.53 33.11 9.65
CA LYS A 360 -6.66 33.59 8.85
C LYS A 360 -7.26 32.47 7.99
N TYR A 361 -6.39 31.69 7.34
CA TYR A 361 -6.78 30.57 6.48
C TYR A 361 -7.61 29.54 7.26
N ILE A 362 -7.11 29.09 8.40
CA ILE A 362 -7.79 28.14 9.29
C ILE A 362 -9.13 28.72 9.77
N ALA A 363 -9.14 29.96 10.22
CA ALA A 363 -10.38 30.62 10.65
C ALA A 363 -11.43 30.71 9.54
N ASP A 364 -11.00 30.95 8.30
CA ASP A 364 -11.92 31.02 7.16
C ASP A 364 -12.45 29.65 6.73
N ILE A 365 -11.64 28.59 6.82
CA ILE A 365 -12.10 27.20 6.59
C ILE A 365 -13.27 26.87 7.52
N PHE A 366 -13.08 27.06 8.83
CA PHE A 366 -14.12 26.72 9.83
C PHE A 366 -15.36 27.61 9.75
N ARG A 367 -15.23 28.84 9.26
CA ARG A 367 -16.37 29.73 9.06
C ARG A 367 -17.25 29.36 7.89
N VAL A 368 -16.65 28.84 6.80
CA VAL A 368 -17.38 28.53 5.55
C VAL A 368 -17.95 27.10 5.58
N SER A 369 -17.33 26.22 6.33
CA SER A 369 -17.76 24.83 6.47
C SER A 369 -18.95 24.76 7.43
N GLY A 370 -20.12 24.38 6.96
CA GLY A 370 -21.34 24.24 7.78
C GLY A 370 -21.18 23.21 8.91
N SER A 371 -21.92 22.12 8.90
CA SER A 371 -21.70 21.01 9.83
C SER A 371 -20.43 20.23 9.47
N ILE A 372 -19.41 20.32 10.30
CA ILE A 372 -18.14 19.61 10.13
C ILE A 372 -18.21 18.27 10.88
N ASP A 373 -17.65 17.23 10.33
CA ASP A 373 -17.47 15.95 11.00
C ASP A 373 -16.25 16.05 11.94
N HIS A 374 -16.46 15.85 13.23
CA HIS A 374 -15.43 16.02 14.27
C HIS A 374 -14.58 14.77 14.51
N ARG A 375 -14.88 13.63 13.87
CA ARG A 375 -14.18 12.38 14.16
C ARG A 375 -12.70 12.44 13.84
N PHE A 376 -12.34 13.09 12.71
CA PHE A 376 -10.94 13.26 12.35
C PHE A 376 -10.72 14.40 11.36
N MET A 377 -9.51 14.92 11.40
CA MET A 377 -9.03 15.94 10.47
C MET A 377 -7.70 15.52 9.87
N PHE A 378 -7.52 15.78 8.58
CA PHE A 378 -6.23 15.58 7.88
C PHE A 378 -5.55 16.93 7.68
N ILE A 379 -4.30 17.00 8.11
CA ILE A 379 -3.37 18.10 7.80
C ILE A 379 -2.25 17.51 6.97
N VAL A 380 -2.17 17.91 5.72
CA VAL A 380 -1.11 17.46 4.79
C VAL A 380 -0.16 18.61 4.53
N HIS A 381 1.13 18.35 4.57
CA HIS A 381 2.16 19.36 4.39
C HIS A 381 3.29 18.89 3.47
N ALA A 382 3.96 19.84 2.82
CA ALA A 382 5.20 19.64 2.08
C ALA A 382 6.28 20.54 2.68
N GLY A 383 7.32 19.97 3.30
CA GLY A 383 8.48 20.71 3.78
C GLY A 383 8.35 21.49 5.10
N MET A 384 7.20 21.44 5.81
CA MET A 384 7.06 22.18 7.07
C MET A 384 7.95 21.61 8.18
N THR A 385 8.46 22.48 9.05
CA THR A 385 9.21 22.08 10.26
C THR A 385 8.27 21.54 11.34
N THR A 386 8.79 20.75 12.27
CA THR A 386 8.02 20.22 13.42
C THR A 386 7.36 21.35 14.21
N ARG A 387 8.09 22.47 14.43
CA ARG A 387 7.56 23.65 15.13
C ARG A 387 6.38 24.29 14.40
N ASP A 388 6.46 24.39 13.07
CA ASP A 388 5.37 24.93 12.25
C ASP A 388 4.14 24.04 12.30
N LEU A 389 4.34 22.71 12.25
CA LEU A 389 3.26 21.73 12.36
C LEU A 389 2.56 21.79 13.72
N GLU A 390 3.33 21.88 14.81
CA GLU A 390 2.77 22.08 16.16
C GLU A 390 1.93 23.36 16.19
N ARG A 391 2.44 24.45 15.63
CA ARG A 391 1.71 25.70 15.58
C ARG A 391 0.42 25.64 14.76
N VAL A 392 0.45 24.99 13.59
CA VAL A 392 -0.77 24.77 12.78
C VAL A 392 -1.78 23.92 13.56
N ARG A 393 -1.33 22.88 14.24
CA ARG A 393 -2.17 22.02 15.07
C ARG A 393 -2.87 22.84 16.17
N GLU A 394 -2.12 23.63 16.94
CA GLU A 394 -2.66 24.54 17.94
C GLU A 394 -3.73 25.47 17.38
N LEU A 395 -3.47 26.09 16.21
CA LEU A 395 -4.41 26.99 15.56
C LEU A 395 -5.70 26.28 15.11
N VAL A 396 -5.65 25.01 14.77
CA VAL A 396 -6.82 24.19 14.47
C VAL A 396 -7.59 23.89 15.75
N GLU A 397 -6.90 23.42 16.80
CA GLU A 397 -7.47 23.07 18.10
C GLU A 397 -8.10 24.29 18.81
N GLU A 398 -7.54 25.53 18.62
CA GLU A 398 -8.16 26.76 19.05
C GLU A 398 -9.54 27.03 18.42
N LYS A 399 -9.83 26.40 17.27
CA LYS A 399 -11.09 26.63 16.53
C LYS A 399 -12.10 25.52 16.72
N MET A 400 -11.63 24.28 16.79
CA MET A 400 -12.49 23.11 16.85
C MET A 400 -11.73 21.91 17.40
N GLU A 401 -12.38 21.17 18.27
CA GLU A 401 -11.89 19.91 18.79
C GLU A 401 -12.23 18.77 17.83
N PHE A 402 -11.26 17.91 17.56
CA PHE A 402 -11.41 16.69 16.76
C PHE A 402 -11.01 15.48 17.59
N ASP A 403 -11.69 14.36 17.40
CA ASP A 403 -11.31 13.09 18.07
C ASP A 403 -9.88 12.70 17.72
N LYS A 404 -9.46 12.92 16.45
CA LYS A 404 -8.10 12.69 16.00
C LYS A 404 -7.68 13.65 14.87
N ILE A 405 -6.47 14.19 14.98
CA ILE A 405 -5.82 14.98 13.92
C ILE A 405 -4.66 14.19 13.35
N PHE A 406 -4.73 13.86 12.07
CA PHE A 406 -3.66 13.22 11.31
C PHE A 406 -2.81 14.27 10.63
N ILE A 407 -1.52 14.28 10.93
CA ILE A 407 -0.54 15.15 10.28
C ILE A 407 0.41 14.27 9.47
N GLN A 408 0.49 14.50 8.18
CA GLN A 408 1.29 13.70 7.28
C GLN A 408 1.94 14.52 6.16
N LYS A 409 3.02 13.99 5.62
CA LYS A 409 3.66 14.57 4.43
C LYS A 409 2.81 14.27 3.19
N ALA A 410 2.71 15.26 2.31
CA ALA A 410 2.21 15.05 0.96
C ALA A 410 3.10 14.04 0.23
N SER A 411 2.54 13.28 -0.69
CA SER A 411 3.33 12.45 -1.60
C SER A 411 4.29 13.30 -2.45
N PRO A 412 5.42 12.76 -2.89
CA PRO A 412 6.33 13.44 -3.81
C PRO A 412 5.63 14.03 -5.04
N ALA A 413 4.68 13.30 -5.63
CA ALA A 413 3.95 13.77 -6.81
C ALA A 413 3.05 14.99 -6.51
N ILE A 414 2.43 15.05 -5.31
CA ILE A 414 1.68 16.23 -4.86
C ILE A 414 2.64 17.40 -4.57
N ALA A 415 3.74 17.13 -3.85
CA ALA A 415 4.74 18.15 -3.52
C ALA A 415 5.41 18.74 -4.77
N ALA A 416 5.69 17.93 -5.79
CA ALA A 416 6.21 18.39 -7.09
C ALA A 416 5.32 19.45 -7.75
N SER A 417 4.01 19.33 -7.54
CA SER A 417 3.01 20.24 -8.14
C SER A 417 2.78 21.51 -7.33
N CYS A 418 2.86 21.42 -6.00
CA CYS A 418 2.46 22.50 -5.09
C CYS A 418 3.67 23.24 -4.49
N GLY A 419 4.87 22.62 -4.51
CA GLY A 419 6.04 23.13 -3.80
C GLY A 419 5.97 22.85 -2.30
N PRO A 420 7.00 23.31 -1.56
CA PRO A 420 7.05 23.23 -0.11
C PRO A 420 6.03 24.13 0.59
#